data_524db3a1b309966d7ec964fa8c93c2cc
#
_entry.id   524db3a1b309966d7ec964fa8c93c2cc
#
_cell.length_a   1.000
_cell.length_b   1.000
_cell.length_c   1.000
_cell.angle_alpha   90.00
_cell.angle_beta   90.00
_cell.angle_gamma   90.00
#
_symmetry.space_group_name_H-M   'P 1'
#
loop_
_entity.id
_entity.type
_entity.pdbx_description
1 polymer ?
#
loop_
_entity_poly.entity_id
_entity_poly.type
_entity_poly.pdbx_seq_one_letter_code
_entity_poly.pdbx_strand_id
1 'polypeptide(L)'
;MTDLRDLVGDVDPEEHERLQRVHALLEQAGPPPSLSADMARPPARSAEVIRFPRRYRPFAAVAAVAAAAVLFAVGYVVGNTGPGAEFTVAMSGAGGASGTLEVYEMDGAGNWPMQLRVAGLADGRYALWLTRNGRLAEPCGTFAVVSGVTRVPLNAPYKLRAFDGWVVVPSGSRQPVLTT
;
A
#
# COMPACT_ATOMS: atom_id res chain seq x y z
N MET A 1 23.96 7.58 -29.18
CA MET A 1 24.14 7.96 -27.75
C MET A 1 23.04 8.93 -27.45
N THR A 2 22.07 8.55 -26.64
CA THR A 2 20.98 9.44 -26.22
C THR A 2 21.54 10.35 -25.12
N ASP A 3 21.42 11.67 -25.29
CA ASP A 3 21.92 12.62 -24.28
C ASP A 3 21.04 12.52 -23.04
N LEU A 4 21.69 12.59 -21.86
CA LEU A 4 20.98 12.54 -20.57
C LEU A 4 19.96 13.68 -20.43
N ARG A 5 20.22 14.80 -21.09
CA ARG A 5 19.30 15.96 -21.15
C ARG A 5 17.96 15.66 -21.83
N ASP A 6 17.96 14.76 -22.82
CA ASP A 6 16.74 14.37 -23.55
C ASP A 6 15.82 13.45 -22.71
N LEU A 7 16.38 12.81 -21.67
CA LEU A 7 15.67 11.84 -20.81
C LEU A 7 15.13 12.45 -19.51
N VAL A 8 15.76 13.50 -18.99
CA VAL A 8 15.53 13.95 -17.61
C VAL A 8 14.76 15.28 -17.53
N GLY A 9 14.62 16.04 -18.63
CA GLY A 9 13.92 17.32 -18.63
C GLY A 9 14.64 18.39 -17.78
N ASP A 10 13.87 19.38 -17.31
CA ASP A 10 14.38 20.53 -16.55
C ASP A 10 14.50 20.18 -15.07
N VAL A 11 15.69 19.79 -14.63
CA VAL A 11 16.03 19.41 -13.22
C VAL A 11 16.95 20.44 -12.61
N ASP A 12 16.87 20.56 -11.27
CA ASP A 12 17.75 21.37 -10.44
C ASP A 12 19.23 21.06 -10.75
N PRO A 13 20.14 22.06 -10.82
CA PRO A 13 21.57 21.86 -11.08
C PRO A 13 22.24 20.83 -10.16
N GLU A 14 21.89 20.79 -8.89
CA GLU A 14 22.44 19.83 -7.93
C GLU A 14 22.01 18.38 -8.21
N GLU A 15 20.76 18.20 -8.60
CA GLU A 15 20.22 16.90 -9.02
C GLU A 15 20.83 16.47 -10.35
N HIS A 16 21.08 17.40 -11.26
CA HIS A 16 21.74 17.14 -12.52
C HIS A 16 23.17 16.60 -12.34
N GLU A 17 23.96 17.20 -11.44
CA GLU A 17 25.30 16.71 -11.12
C GLU A 17 25.25 15.30 -10.49
N ARG A 18 24.27 15.04 -9.66
CA ARG A 18 24.07 13.72 -9.06
C ARG A 18 23.75 12.66 -10.11
N LEU A 19 22.84 12.97 -11.06
CA LEU A 19 22.49 12.08 -12.15
C LEU A 19 23.65 11.83 -13.12
N GLN A 20 24.44 12.84 -13.41
CA GLN A 20 25.67 12.68 -14.23
C GLN A 20 26.67 11.72 -13.55
N ARG A 21 26.82 11.81 -12.23
CA ARG A 21 27.72 10.91 -11.47
C ARG A 21 27.23 9.47 -11.52
N VAL A 22 25.93 9.25 -11.38
CA VAL A 22 25.31 7.92 -11.52
C VAL A 22 25.46 7.39 -12.94
N HIS A 23 25.25 8.23 -13.94
CA HIS A 23 25.41 7.85 -15.35
C HIS A 23 26.84 7.43 -15.67
N ALA A 24 27.84 8.17 -15.19
CA ALA A 24 29.23 7.81 -15.37
C ALA A 24 29.59 6.46 -14.69
N LEU A 25 29.02 6.18 -13.51
CA LEU A 25 29.20 4.89 -12.83
C LEU A 25 28.57 3.74 -13.62
N LEU A 26 27.41 3.96 -14.23
CA LEU A 26 26.73 2.95 -15.06
C LEU A 26 27.51 2.69 -16.36
N GLU A 27 28.07 3.73 -16.99
CA GLU A 27 28.95 3.55 -18.14
C GLU A 27 30.23 2.78 -17.79
N GLN A 28 30.81 3.04 -16.62
CA GLN A 28 31.98 2.32 -16.11
C GLN A 28 31.67 0.86 -15.81
N ALA A 29 30.46 0.54 -15.36
CA ALA A 29 30.01 -0.83 -15.10
C ALA A 29 29.91 -1.68 -16.37
N GLY A 30 29.80 -1.02 -17.55
CA GLY A 30 29.70 -1.67 -18.85
C GLY A 30 28.34 -2.33 -19.11
N PRO A 31 28.15 -2.93 -20.30
CA PRO A 31 26.91 -3.60 -20.64
C PRO A 31 26.69 -4.83 -19.72
N PRO A 32 25.44 -5.15 -19.41
CA PRO A 32 25.13 -6.32 -18.59
C PRO A 32 25.68 -7.59 -19.28
N PRO A 33 26.11 -8.60 -18.49
CA PRO A 33 26.62 -9.82 -19.04
C PRO A 33 25.58 -10.49 -19.94
N SER A 34 26.01 -11.04 -21.06
CA SER A 34 25.12 -11.76 -21.98
C SER A 34 24.46 -12.93 -21.25
N LEU A 35 23.15 -13.07 -21.40
CA LEU A 35 22.43 -14.23 -20.88
C LEU A 35 23.03 -15.53 -21.48
N SER A 36 23.19 -16.55 -20.62
CA SER A 36 23.59 -17.86 -21.11
C SER A 36 22.56 -18.39 -22.11
N ALA A 37 23.01 -19.17 -23.10
CA ALA A 37 22.13 -19.71 -24.14
C ALA A 37 20.94 -20.50 -23.56
N ASP A 38 21.11 -21.10 -22.37
CA ASP A 38 20.06 -21.84 -21.68
C ASP A 38 19.00 -20.91 -21.05
N MET A 39 19.38 -19.73 -20.60
CA MET A 39 18.45 -18.72 -20.09
C MET A 39 17.78 -17.90 -21.21
N ALA A 40 18.44 -17.77 -22.36
CA ALA A 40 17.86 -17.11 -23.52
C ALA A 40 16.81 -17.99 -24.24
N ARG A 41 16.79 -19.29 -23.98
CA ARG A 41 15.81 -20.21 -24.53
C ARG A 41 14.56 -20.22 -23.64
N PRO A 42 13.39 -19.81 -24.16
CA PRO A 42 12.16 -19.93 -23.39
C PRO A 42 11.96 -21.41 -22.99
N PRO A 43 11.54 -21.71 -21.75
CA PRO A 43 11.28 -23.08 -21.34
C PRO A 43 10.28 -23.69 -22.32
N ALA A 44 10.66 -24.81 -22.95
CA ALA A 44 9.75 -25.57 -23.78
C ALA A 44 8.60 -26.05 -22.89
N ARG A 45 7.53 -25.24 -22.81
CA ARG A 45 6.29 -25.66 -22.19
C ARG A 45 5.65 -26.69 -23.09
N SER A 46 6.08 -27.93 -22.95
CA SER A 46 5.27 -29.05 -23.38
C SER A 46 4.07 -29.07 -22.43
N ALA A 47 3.02 -28.28 -22.77
CA ALA A 47 1.75 -28.42 -22.13
C ALA A 47 1.21 -29.77 -22.56
N GLU A 48 1.52 -30.81 -21.79
CA GLU A 48 0.86 -32.09 -21.91
C GLU A 48 -0.62 -31.86 -21.58
N VAL A 49 -1.41 -31.80 -22.65
CA VAL A 49 -2.88 -31.65 -22.52
C VAL A 49 -3.41 -32.98 -22.00
N ILE A 50 -3.53 -33.09 -20.67
CA ILE A 50 -4.19 -34.21 -20.02
C ILE A 50 -5.66 -34.17 -20.44
N ARG A 51 -6.04 -34.97 -21.42
CA ARG A 51 -7.43 -35.13 -21.87
C ARG A 51 -8.16 -35.99 -20.85
N PHE A 52 -8.86 -35.37 -19.92
CA PHE A 52 -9.75 -36.10 -19.03
C PHE A 52 -10.88 -36.76 -19.82
N PRO A 53 -11.11 -38.08 -19.63
CA PRO A 53 -12.20 -38.79 -20.30
C PRO A 53 -13.54 -38.13 -19.92
N ARG A 54 -14.38 -37.94 -20.92
CA ARG A 54 -15.67 -37.17 -20.83
C ARG A 54 -16.59 -37.62 -19.70
N ARG A 55 -16.40 -38.83 -19.19
CA ARG A 55 -17.19 -39.44 -18.10
C ARG A 55 -16.99 -38.78 -16.73
N TYR A 56 -15.84 -38.13 -16.50
CA TYR A 56 -15.52 -37.51 -15.20
C TYR A 56 -15.75 -35.99 -15.14
N ARG A 57 -16.26 -35.39 -16.23
CA ARG A 57 -16.50 -33.95 -16.29
C ARG A 57 -17.42 -33.42 -15.20
N PRO A 58 -18.56 -34.09 -14.83
CA PRO A 58 -19.40 -33.57 -13.75
C PRO A 58 -18.70 -33.65 -12.39
N PHE A 59 -17.92 -34.70 -12.13
CA PHE A 59 -17.19 -34.86 -10.88
C PHE A 59 -16.00 -33.88 -10.78
N ALA A 60 -15.33 -33.57 -11.89
CA ALA A 60 -14.26 -32.57 -11.92
C ALA A 60 -14.78 -31.17 -11.64
N ALA A 61 -15.99 -30.82 -12.11
CA ALA A 61 -16.62 -29.53 -11.81
C ALA A 61 -16.97 -29.40 -10.32
N VAL A 62 -17.54 -30.45 -9.71
CA VAL A 62 -17.86 -30.47 -8.28
C VAL A 62 -16.58 -30.40 -7.43
N ALA A 63 -15.52 -31.11 -7.80
CA ALA A 63 -14.25 -31.08 -7.11
C ALA A 63 -13.58 -29.69 -7.21
N ALA A 64 -13.68 -29.00 -8.35
CA ALA A 64 -13.13 -27.67 -8.54
C ALA A 64 -13.87 -26.62 -7.68
N VAL A 65 -15.20 -26.72 -7.57
CA VAL A 65 -15.99 -25.84 -6.71
C VAL A 65 -15.68 -26.08 -5.23
N ALA A 66 -15.55 -27.34 -4.82
CA ALA A 66 -15.16 -27.67 -3.44
C ALA A 66 -13.76 -27.17 -3.11
N ALA A 67 -12.78 -27.33 -4.00
CA ALA A 67 -11.44 -26.83 -3.82
C ALA A 67 -11.41 -25.29 -3.75
N ALA A 68 -12.16 -24.60 -4.60
CA ALA A 68 -12.30 -23.15 -4.55
C ALA A 68 -12.93 -22.67 -3.24
N ALA A 69 -13.96 -23.36 -2.74
CA ALA A 69 -14.59 -23.03 -1.46
C ALA A 69 -13.64 -23.23 -0.27
N VAL A 70 -12.84 -24.29 -0.28
CA VAL A 70 -11.81 -24.54 0.75
C VAL A 70 -10.72 -23.48 0.70
N LEU A 71 -10.21 -23.15 -0.49
CA LEU A 71 -9.19 -22.10 -0.65
C LEU A 71 -9.72 -20.73 -0.23
N PHE A 72 -11.00 -20.43 -0.54
CA PHE A 72 -11.64 -19.21 -0.09
C PHE A 72 -11.80 -19.19 1.43
N ALA A 73 -12.26 -20.29 2.04
CA ALA A 73 -12.41 -20.39 3.49
C ALA A 73 -11.05 -20.27 4.21
N VAL A 74 -10.02 -20.96 3.71
CA VAL A 74 -8.65 -20.84 4.25
C VAL A 74 -8.12 -19.42 4.07
N GLY A 75 -8.28 -18.85 2.89
CA GLY A 75 -7.87 -17.46 2.62
C GLY A 75 -8.60 -16.45 3.50
N TYR A 76 -9.90 -16.66 3.77
CA TYR A 76 -10.69 -15.84 4.67
C TYR A 76 -10.23 -15.97 6.13
N VAL A 77 -9.99 -17.20 6.60
CA VAL A 77 -9.49 -17.45 7.96
C VAL A 77 -8.09 -16.87 8.13
N VAL A 78 -7.15 -17.16 7.22
CA VAL A 78 -5.78 -16.63 7.27
C VAL A 78 -5.76 -15.11 7.11
N GLY A 79 -6.60 -14.56 6.25
CA GLY A 79 -6.72 -13.11 6.08
C GLY A 79 -7.34 -12.38 7.27
N ASN A 80 -8.13 -13.11 8.11
CA ASN A 80 -8.75 -12.55 9.32
C ASN A 80 -7.98 -12.86 10.62
N THR A 81 -6.93 -13.69 10.55
CA THR A 81 -6.06 -14.00 11.71
C THR A 81 -4.88 -13.06 11.83
N GLY A 82 -4.91 -11.90 11.19
CA GLY A 82 -3.97 -10.82 11.50
C GLY A 82 -4.03 -10.47 12.99
N PRO A 83 -2.95 -9.96 13.59
CA PRO A 83 -2.97 -9.48 14.96
C PRO A 83 -4.15 -8.52 15.11
N GLY A 84 -5.02 -8.80 16.08
CA GLY A 84 -6.17 -7.92 16.35
C GLY A 84 -5.67 -6.51 16.64
N ALA A 85 -6.47 -5.50 16.30
CA ALA A 85 -6.16 -4.14 16.67
C ALA A 85 -6.04 -4.05 18.21
N GLU A 86 -5.00 -3.39 18.72
CA GLU A 86 -4.84 -3.13 20.14
C GLU A 86 -5.97 -2.22 20.63
N PHE A 87 -6.31 -1.25 19.80
CA PHE A 87 -7.50 -0.42 20.00
C PHE A 87 -8.00 0.17 18.68
N THR A 88 -9.27 0.56 18.69
CA THR A 88 -9.96 1.16 17.54
C THR A 88 -10.51 2.52 17.92
N VAL A 89 -10.32 3.49 17.05
CA VAL A 89 -10.78 4.87 17.21
C VAL A 89 -11.78 5.19 16.13
N ALA A 90 -12.99 5.60 16.54
CA ALA A 90 -13.99 6.10 15.61
C ALA A 90 -13.79 7.60 15.40
N MET A 91 -13.96 8.04 14.17
CA MET A 91 -13.84 9.43 13.74
C MET A 91 -15.12 9.86 13.03
N SER A 92 -15.55 11.09 13.26
CA SER A 92 -16.74 11.65 12.63
C SER A 92 -16.47 13.02 12.02
N GLY A 93 -17.24 13.38 11.01
CA GLY A 93 -17.13 14.66 10.32
C GLY A 93 -18.47 15.18 9.81
N ALA A 94 -18.45 16.36 9.23
CA ALA A 94 -19.63 16.95 8.62
C ALA A 94 -20.11 16.17 7.39
N GLY A 95 -21.40 16.28 7.05
CA GLY A 95 -21.96 15.67 5.83
C GLY A 95 -22.02 14.15 5.84
N GLY A 96 -21.94 13.49 7.01
CA GLY A 96 -21.94 12.03 7.13
C GLY A 96 -20.59 11.39 6.86
N ALA A 97 -19.52 12.16 6.74
CA ALA A 97 -18.17 11.64 6.66
C ALA A 97 -17.80 10.91 7.95
N SER A 98 -17.16 9.76 7.81
CA SER A 98 -16.78 8.90 8.93
C SER A 98 -15.44 8.23 8.69
N GLY A 99 -14.77 7.83 9.77
CA GLY A 99 -13.54 7.08 9.73
C GLY A 99 -13.44 6.09 10.87
N THR A 100 -12.64 5.08 10.66
CA THR A 100 -12.23 4.12 11.69
C THR A 100 -10.74 3.93 11.58
N LEU A 101 -10.02 4.17 12.67
CA LEU A 101 -8.59 3.95 12.78
C LEU A 101 -8.36 2.73 13.69
N GLU A 102 -7.83 1.67 13.13
CA GLU A 102 -7.35 0.49 13.87
C GLU A 102 -5.87 0.66 14.13
N VAL A 103 -5.46 0.60 15.37
CA VAL A 103 -4.07 0.70 15.81
C VAL A 103 -3.64 -0.68 16.31
N TYR A 104 -2.56 -1.19 15.76
CA TYR A 104 -2.00 -2.49 16.10
C TYR A 104 -0.86 -2.35 17.09
N GLU A 105 -0.46 -3.45 17.69
CA GLU A 105 0.66 -3.51 18.62
C GLU A 105 1.94 -2.93 17.99
N MET A 106 2.71 -2.22 18.79
CA MET A 106 3.96 -1.59 18.36
C MET A 106 4.93 -2.65 17.83
N ASP A 107 5.46 -2.41 16.65
CA ASP A 107 6.42 -3.30 15.99
C ASP A 107 7.80 -3.26 16.66
N GLY A 108 8.67 -4.21 16.29
CA GLY A 108 10.04 -4.29 16.81
C GLY A 108 10.94 -3.08 16.50
N ALA A 109 10.52 -2.21 15.58
CA ALA A 109 11.19 -0.96 15.23
C ALA A 109 10.66 0.24 16.05
N GLY A 110 9.65 0.04 16.88
CA GLY A 110 9.04 1.08 17.71
C GLY A 110 7.98 1.90 17.01
N ASN A 111 7.44 1.42 15.89
CA ASN A 111 6.34 2.07 15.20
C ASN A 111 5.00 1.43 15.57
N TRP A 112 3.94 2.21 15.46
CA TRP A 112 2.56 1.76 15.59
C TRP A 112 1.97 1.57 14.19
N PRO A 113 1.86 0.33 13.69
CA PRO A 113 1.13 0.05 12.47
C PRO A 113 -0.35 0.39 12.66
N MET A 114 -0.94 1.02 11.64
CA MET A 114 -2.33 1.47 11.71
C MET A 114 -3.04 1.21 10.39
N GLN A 115 -4.33 0.93 10.46
CA GLN A 115 -5.22 0.85 9.31
C GLN A 115 -6.31 1.92 9.43
N LEU A 116 -6.25 2.92 8.58
CA LEU A 116 -7.30 3.93 8.50
C LEU A 116 -8.32 3.52 7.43
N ARG A 117 -9.60 3.55 7.79
CA ARG A 117 -10.71 3.41 6.87
C ARG A 117 -11.55 4.68 6.92
N VAL A 118 -11.78 5.32 5.77
CA VAL A 118 -12.61 6.52 5.65
C VAL A 118 -13.71 6.35 4.63
N ALA A 119 -14.85 6.99 4.87
CA ALA A 119 -16.01 7.04 3.99
C ALA A 119 -16.63 8.42 3.99
N GLY A 120 -17.30 8.80 2.90
CA GLY A 120 -18.01 10.06 2.78
C GLY A 120 -17.14 11.32 2.65
N LEU A 121 -15.84 11.15 2.44
CA LEU A 121 -14.94 12.26 2.08
C LEU A 121 -14.98 12.50 0.57
N ALA A 122 -14.84 13.76 0.16
CA ALA A 122 -14.66 14.11 -1.25
C ALA A 122 -13.33 13.57 -1.80
N ASP A 123 -13.25 13.40 -3.12
CA ASP A 123 -12.01 13.01 -3.77
C ASP A 123 -10.93 14.07 -3.53
N GLY A 124 -9.73 13.62 -3.17
CA GLY A 124 -8.67 14.55 -2.83
C GLY A 124 -7.54 13.92 -2.03
N ARG A 125 -6.57 14.75 -1.65
CA ARG A 125 -5.46 14.36 -0.78
C ARG A 125 -5.71 14.81 0.65
N TYR A 126 -5.43 13.94 1.58
CA TYR A 126 -5.64 14.14 3.01
C TYR A 126 -4.41 13.71 3.79
N ALA A 127 -4.33 14.17 5.03
CA ALA A 127 -3.32 13.75 5.99
C ALA A 127 -4.00 13.38 7.31
N LEU A 128 -3.53 12.28 7.93
CA LEU A 128 -3.86 11.93 9.30
C LEU A 128 -2.86 12.60 10.24
N TRP A 129 -3.36 13.29 11.25
CA TRP A 129 -2.57 13.98 12.26
C TRP A 129 -2.96 13.53 13.65
N LEU A 130 -1.96 13.49 14.52
CA LEU A 130 -2.13 13.45 15.97
C LEU A 130 -2.40 14.87 16.49
N THR A 131 -3.24 14.97 17.50
CA THR A 131 -3.50 16.24 18.19
C THR A 131 -2.90 16.26 19.59
N ARG A 132 -2.55 17.47 20.03
CA ARG A 132 -2.15 17.75 21.39
C ARG A 132 -2.79 19.05 21.87
N ASN A 133 -3.57 18.99 22.95
CA ASN A 133 -4.40 20.11 23.43
C ASN A 133 -5.31 20.68 22.34
N GLY A 134 -5.93 19.79 21.54
CA GLY A 134 -6.82 20.14 20.44
C GLY A 134 -6.15 20.80 19.23
N ARG A 135 -4.81 20.80 19.15
CA ARG A 135 -4.06 21.39 18.03
C ARG A 135 -3.33 20.29 17.25
N LEU A 136 -3.16 20.51 15.94
CA LEU A 136 -2.34 19.62 15.11
C LEU A 136 -0.92 19.57 15.67
N ALA A 137 -0.43 18.35 15.93
CA ALA A 137 0.89 18.14 16.52
C ALA A 137 1.81 17.42 15.53
N GLU A 138 1.55 16.13 15.23
CA GLU A 138 2.45 15.31 14.43
C GLU A 138 1.69 14.60 13.29
N PRO A 139 2.22 14.57 12.07
CA PRO A 139 1.60 13.86 10.95
C PRO A 139 1.88 12.36 11.03
N CYS A 140 0.86 11.54 10.85
CA CYS A 140 1.00 10.08 10.73
C CYS A 140 1.13 9.60 9.28
N GLY A 141 0.82 10.46 8.32
CA GLY A 141 0.94 10.14 6.89
C GLY A 141 -0.11 10.85 6.03
N THR A 142 0.10 10.78 4.72
CA THR A 142 -0.79 11.34 3.71
C THR A 142 -1.40 10.24 2.85
N PHE A 143 -2.63 10.48 2.37
CA PHE A 143 -3.34 9.52 1.53
C PHE A 143 -4.26 10.22 0.54
N ALA A 144 -4.62 9.49 -0.51
CA ALA A 144 -5.60 9.95 -1.48
C ALA A 144 -6.94 9.23 -1.26
N VAL A 145 -8.02 9.97 -1.36
CA VAL A 145 -9.38 9.45 -1.42
C VAL A 145 -9.85 9.53 -2.87
N VAL A 146 -10.31 8.40 -3.39
CA VAL A 146 -10.91 8.30 -4.73
C VAL A 146 -12.20 7.53 -4.56
N SER A 147 -13.30 8.20 -4.65
CA SER A 147 -14.70 7.75 -4.50
C SER A 147 -14.96 6.52 -3.61
N GLY A 148 -15.90 6.65 -2.69
CA GLY A 148 -16.35 5.54 -1.83
C GLY A 148 -15.54 5.35 -0.55
N VAL A 149 -15.26 4.10 -0.19
CA VAL A 149 -14.53 3.75 1.03
C VAL A 149 -13.05 3.56 0.71
N THR A 150 -12.21 4.36 1.33
CA THR A 150 -10.74 4.25 1.19
C THR A 150 -10.15 3.58 2.42
N ARG A 151 -9.23 2.63 2.21
CA ARG A 151 -8.43 1.98 3.25
C ARG A 151 -6.96 2.30 3.04
N VAL A 152 -6.29 2.71 4.12
CA VAL A 152 -4.91 3.20 4.06
C VAL A 152 -4.09 2.60 5.18
N PRO A 153 -3.02 1.86 4.89
CA PRO A 153 -2.05 1.50 5.90
C PRO A 153 -1.20 2.73 6.25
N LEU A 154 -1.00 2.96 7.53
CA LEU A 154 -0.21 4.08 8.06
C LEU A 154 0.72 3.57 9.15
N ASN A 155 1.69 4.39 9.51
CA ASN A 155 2.64 4.10 10.58
C ASN A 155 2.94 5.34 11.40
N ALA A 156 3.00 5.22 12.72
CA ALA A 156 3.36 6.33 13.59
C ALA A 156 4.56 5.96 14.48
N PRO A 157 5.71 6.62 14.31
CA PRO A 157 6.90 6.38 15.13
C PRO A 157 6.86 7.19 16.44
N TYR A 158 5.68 7.46 16.99
CA TYR A 158 5.50 8.37 18.11
C TYR A 158 5.00 7.63 19.35
N LYS A 159 5.26 8.21 20.53
CA LYS A 159 4.64 7.78 21.78
C LYS A 159 3.18 8.24 21.79
N LEU A 160 2.26 7.42 21.32
CA LEU A 160 0.84 7.78 21.13
C LEU A 160 0.17 8.32 22.40
N ARG A 161 0.59 7.88 23.59
CA ARG A 161 0.08 8.38 24.88
C ARG A 161 0.35 9.87 25.14
N ALA A 162 1.23 10.50 24.35
CA ALA A 162 1.53 11.93 24.47
C ALA A 162 0.54 12.81 23.71
N PHE A 163 -0.45 12.23 23.06
CA PHE A 163 -1.44 12.88 22.20
C PHE A 163 -2.85 12.59 22.72
N ASP A 164 -3.78 13.48 22.41
CA ASP A 164 -5.16 13.46 22.91
C ASP A 164 -6.18 13.04 21.84
N GLY A 165 -5.79 12.91 20.58
CA GLY A 165 -6.70 12.47 19.53
C GLY A 165 -6.07 12.41 18.14
N TRP A 166 -6.91 12.07 17.18
CA TRP A 166 -6.59 12.02 15.75
C TRP A 166 -7.54 12.86 14.95
N VAL A 167 -7.03 13.49 13.90
CA VAL A 167 -7.84 14.24 12.96
C VAL A 167 -7.38 13.96 11.52
N VAL A 168 -8.33 14.02 10.59
CA VAL A 168 -8.02 14.02 9.16
C VAL A 168 -8.20 15.43 8.63
N VAL A 169 -7.20 15.93 7.93
CA VAL A 169 -7.23 17.26 7.30
C VAL A 169 -6.98 17.16 5.81
N PRO A 170 -7.61 17.99 4.96
CA PRO A 170 -7.23 18.09 3.54
C PRO A 170 -5.80 18.60 3.40
N SER A 171 -5.06 18.10 2.42
CA SER A 171 -3.70 18.58 2.12
C SER A 171 -3.70 20.09 1.85
N GLY A 172 -2.81 20.79 2.54
CA GLY A 172 -2.73 22.26 2.46
C GLY A 172 -3.72 23.01 3.38
N SER A 173 -4.59 22.29 4.11
CA SER A 173 -5.51 22.88 5.10
C SER A 173 -5.02 22.55 6.53
N ARG A 174 -5.51 23.34 7.48
CA ARG A 174 -5.39 23.04 8.92
C ARG A 174 -6.74 22.76 9.57
N GLN A 175 -7.82 22.81 8.79
CA GLN A 175 -9.17 22.58 9.28
C GLN A 175 -9.50 21.08 9.18
N PRO A 176 -9.79 20.41 10.29
CA PRO A 176 -10.17 19.01 10.28
C PRO A 176 -11.47 18.76 9.54
N VAL A 177 -11.54 17.65 8.81
CA VAL A 177 -12.78 17.11 8.20
C VAL A 177 -13.28 15.87 8.91
N LEU A 178 -12.39 15.15 9.64
CA LEU A 178 -12.75 14.10 10.59
C LEU A 178 -12.02 14.34 11.90
N THR A 179 -12.71 14.08 13.01
CA THR A 179 -12.17 14.21 14.38
C THR A 179 -12.59 13.01 15.23
N THR A 180 -11.79 12.67 16.23
CA THR A 180 -12.12 11.69 17.27
C THR A 180 -12.97 12.26 18.36
#